data_442b92842aa5e6f189c9b9af3237a657
#
_entry.id   442b92842aa5e6f189c9b9af3237a657
#
_cell.length_a   1.000
_cell.length_b   1.000
_cell.length_c   1.000
_cell.angle_alpha   90.00
_cell.angle_beta   90.00
_cell.angle_gamma   90.00
#
_symmetry.space_group_name_H-M   'P 1'
#
loop_
_entity.id
_entity.type
_entity.pdbx_description
1 polymer ?
#
loop_
_entity_poly.entity_id
_entity_poly.type
_entity_poly.pdbx_seq_one_letter_code
_entity_poly.pdbx_strand_id
1 'polypeptide(L)'
;PQMARAILIAARQGLRLPIVYNTNAYDSVEVLRLLDGIVDIYLPDLKYADSDAGFQFSKIRDYALHARNAIKEMHRQMGYELVFDEAGLLKSGLLIRLLVLPNDIAGLEDNLRWIRDELDPKTAISLMAQYYATNKAATDPRYILLSRRISEREWLNAVSLLEEIGMEEGFMQEYESASHYYRPDFEDKEKPFKDIR
;
A
#
# COMPACT_ATOMS: atom_id res chain seq x y z
N PRO A 1 -8.51 12.01 15.24
CA PRO A 1 -9.58 12.95 15.61
C PRO A 1 -9.80 14.08 14.59
N GLN A 2 -8.72 14.74 14.10
CA GLN A 2 -8.80 15.87 13.17
C GLN A 2 -9.41 15.46 11.82
N MET A 3 -8.99 14.33 11.27
CA MET A 3 -9.48 13.79 10.00
C MET A 3 -10.96 13.42 10.08
N ALA A 4 -11.37 12.69 11.11
CA ALA A 4 -12.78 12.34 11.32
C ALA A 4 -13.67 13.61 11.45
N ARG A 5 -13.16 14.66 12.13
CA ARG A 5 -13.85 15.94 12.21
C ARG A 5 -13.97 16.63 10.86
N ALA A 6 -12.91 16.61 10.05
CA ALA A 6 -12.93 17.18 8.70
C ALA A 6 -13.93 16.45 7.80
N ILE A 7 -13.96 15.13 7.85
CA ILE A 7 -14.93 14.30 7.11
C ILE A 7 -16.36 14.65 7.54
N LEU A 8 -16.62 14.77 8.85
CA LEU A 8 -17.95 15.14 9.37
C LEU A 8 -18.40 16.52 8.87
N ILE A 9 -17.50 17.50 8.85
CA ILE A 9 -17.78 18.85 8.32
C ILE A 9 -18.11 18.78 6.83
N ALA A 10 -17.29 18.07 6.04
CA ALA A 10 -17.49 17.91 4.60
C ALA A 10 -18.82 17.17 4.28
N ALA A 11 -19.15 16.12 5.06
CA ALA A 11 -20.40 15.38 4.90
C ALA A 11 -21.62 16.29 5.17
N ARG A 12 -21.57 17.16 6.20
CA ARG A 12 -22.61 18.15 6.48
C ARG A 12 -22.76 19.20 5.37
N GLN A 13 -21.70 19.44 4.62
CA GLN A 13 -21.69 20.35 3.46
C GLN A 13 -22.05 19.66 2.14
N GLY A 14 -22.43 18.38 2.17
CA GLY A 14 -22.91 17.65 1.00
C GLY A 14 -21.88 16.78 0.28
N LEU A 15 -20.76 16.42 0.93
CA LEU A 15 -19.83 15.43 0.37
C LEU A 15 -20.57 14.11 0.10
N ARG A 16 -20.42 13.60 -1.13
CA ARG A 16 -21.00 12.33 -1.62
C ARG A 16 -19.96 11.41 -2.28
N LEU A 17 -18.71 11.86 -2.37
CA LEU A 17 -17.64 11.05 -2.92
C LEU A 17 -17.19 10.01 -1.90
N PRO A 18 -16.76 8.81 -2.34
CA PRO A 18 -16.17 7.82 -1.45
C PRO A 18 -14.95 8.36 -0.72
N ILE A 19 -14.82 8.01 0.55
CA ILE A 19 -13.68 8.36 1.39
C ILE A 19 -12.62 7.28 1.24
N VAL A 20 -11.49 7.63 0.63
CA VAL A 20 -10.33 6.75 0.49
C VAL A 20 -9.34 7.02 1.61
N TYR A 21 -9.05 6.00 2.42
CA TYR A 21 -8.04 6.04 3.46
C TYR A 21 -6.73 5.40 2.97
N ASN A 22 -5.83 6.26 2.48
CA ASN A 22 -4.50 5.85 2.03
C ASN A 22 -3.51 5.98 3.18
N THR A 23 -2.85 4.89 3.55
CA THR A 23 -1.99 4.82 4.75
C THR A 23 -0.78 3.91 4.55
N ASN A 24 0.23 4.09 5.39
CA ASN A 24 1.37 3.17 5.49
C ASN A 24 1.11 1.96 6.42
N ALA A 25 -0.14 1.74 6.80
CA ALA A 25 -0.63 0.70 7.70
C ALA A 25 -0.11 0.77 9.15
N TYR A 26 0.72 1.74 9.53
CA TYR A 26 1.16 1.91 10.91
C TYR A 26 0.15 2.75 11.70
N ASP A 27 -1.07 2.21 11.82
CA ASP A 27 -2.23 2.88 12.40
C ASP A 27 -2.65 2.24 13.73
N SER A 28 -3.27 3.05 14.61
CA SER A 28 -3.92 2.54 15.82
C SER A 28 -5.23 1.83 15.46
N VAL A 29 -5.38 0.58 15.90
CA VAL A 29 -6.60 -0.21 15.73
C VAL A 29 -7.81 0.49 16.35
N GLU A 30 -7.64 1.16 17.50
CA GLU A 30 -8.69 1.91 18.15
C GLU A 30 -9.18 3.08 17.29
N VAL A 31 -8.26 3.77 16.59
CA VAL A 31 -8.63 4.85 15.66
C VAL A 31 -9.34 4.29 14.44
N LEU A 32 -8.89 3.17 13.89
CA LEU A 32 -9.55 2.51 12.76
C LEU A 32 -10.98 2.09 13.12
N ARG A 33 -11.21 1.57 14.32
CA ARG A 33 -12.56 1.24 14.81
C ARG A 33 -13.50 2.44 14.85
N LEU A 34 -12.96 3.64 15.14
CA LEU A 34 -13.76 4.89 15.10
C LEU A 34 -14.08 5.34 13.67
N LEU A 35 -13.39 4.79 12.67
CA LEU A 35 -13.62 5.07 11.25
C LEU A 35 -14.53 4.03 10.57
N ASP A 36 -14.99 3.03 11.31
CA ASP A 36 -15.92 2.00 10.82
C ASP A 36 -17.22 2.65 10.30
N GLY A 37 -17.61 2.34 9.07
CA GLY A 37 -18.75 2.95 8.40
C GLY A 37 -18.55 4.41 7.93
N ILE A 38 -17.33 4.96 8.06
CA ILE A 38 -16.96 6.30 7.57
C ILE A 38 -16.06 6.22 6.36
N VAL A 39 -15.07 5.32 6.39
CA VAL A 39 -14.17 5.07 5.26
C VAL A 39 -14.82 4.09 4.33
N ASP A 40 -14.81 4.39 3.04
CA ASP A 40 -15.36 3.52 2.00
C ASP A 40 -14.28 2.61 1.40
N ILE A 41 -13.05 3.10 1.27
CA ILE A 41 -11.96 2.37 0.64
C ILE A 41 -10.70 2.48 1.49
N TYR A 42 -10.13 1.35 1.90
CA TYR A 42 -8.82 1.29 2.54
C TYR A 42 -7.73 0.93 1.53
N LEU A 43 -6.64 1.73 1.51
CA LEU A 43 -5.44 1.52 0.69
C LEU A 43 -4.18 1.46 1.58
N PRO A 44 -3.99 0.41 2.40
CA PRO A 44 -2.80 0.29 3.22
C PRO A 44 -1.59 -0.18 2.41
N ASP A 45 -0.42 0.43 2.66
CA ASP A 45 0.87 -0.11 2.20
C ASP A 45 1.39 -1.10 3.22
N LEU A 46 1.53 -2.37 2.89
CA LEU A 46 2.25 -3.35 3.69
C LEU A 46 3.71 -3.41 3.21
N LYS A 47 4.57 -2.61 3.89
CA LYS A 47 5.93 -2.30 3.40
C LYS A 47 6.98 -3.35 3.73
N TYR A 48 6.88 -3.98 4.91
CA TYR A 48 7.87 -4.94 5.41
C TYR A 48 7.16 -6.10 6.11
N ALA A 49 7.58 -7.31 5.80
CA ALA A 49 7.14 -8.51 6.52
C ALA A 49 7.85 -8.66 7.85
N ASP A 50 9.08 -8.12 7.94
CA ASP A 50 9.96 -8.21 9.10
C ASP A 50 10.09 -6.85 9.79
N SER A 51 10.04 -6.87 11.13
CA SER A 51 10.18 -5.67 11.96
C SER A 51 11.61 -5.13 12.00
N ASP A 52 12.63 -5.98 11.81
CA ASP A 52 14.02 -5.55 11.76
C ASP A 52 14.27 -4.75 10.47
N ALA A 53 13.71 -5.18 9.32
CA ALA A 53 13.73 -4.41 8.08
C ALA A 53 13.01 -3.06 8.27
N GLY A 54 11.85 -3.04 8.91
CA GLY A 54 11.11 -1.83 9.26
C GLY A 54 11.96 -0.87 10.11
N PHE A 55 12.67 -1.37 11.09
CA PHE A 55 13.57 -0.55 11.91
C PHE A 55 14.82 -0.09 11.16
N GLN A 56 15.43 -0.98 10.39
CA GLN A 56 16.65 -0.66 9.64
C GLN A 56 16.41 0.43 8.61
N PHE A 57 15.35 0.31 7.79
CA PHE A 57 15.12 1.17 6.62
C PHE A 57 14.16 2.33 6.88
N SER A 58 13.24 2.20 7.83
CA SER A 58 12.25 3.25 8.14
C SER A 58 12.34 3.79 9.57
N LYS A 59 13.21 3.21 10.43
CA LYS A 59 13.35 3.57 11.86
C LYS A 59 12.07 3.36 12.68
N ILE A 60 11.22 2.45 12.24
CA ILE A 60 9.96 2.13 12.90
C ILE A 60 10.08 0.76 13.57
N ARG A 61 9.88 0.72 14.88
CA ARG A 61 9.88 -0.53 15.65
C ARG A 61 8.56 -1.28 15.43
N ASP A 62 8.64 -2.60 15.43
CA ASP A 62 7.47 -3.49 15.39
C ASP A 62 6.49 -3.19 14.24
N TYR A 63 7.03 -2.67 13.09
CA TYR A 63 6.21 -2.28 11.95
C TYR A 63 5.28 -3.40 11.50
N ALA A 64 5.81 -4.61 11.27
CA ALA A 64 5.04 -5.72 10.76
C ALA A 64 3.86 -6.09 11.68
N LEU A 65 4.09 -6.09 13.00
CA LEU A 65 3.04 -6.36 13.99
C LEU A 65 1.92 -5.31 13.93
N HIS A 66 2.27 -4.02 13.95
CA HIS A 66 1.29 -2.93 13.92
C HIS A 66 0.54 -2.87 12.61
N ALA A 67 1.25 -2.99 11.46
CA ALA A 67 0.65 -2.98 10.14
C ALA A 67 -0.33 -4.15 9.94
N ARG A 68 0.06 -5.35 10.33
CA ARG A 68 -0.80 -6.54 10.25
C ARG A 68 -2.05 -6.40 11.12
N ASN A 69 -1.93 -5.88 12.34
CA ASN A 69 -3.10 -5.64 13.20
C ASN A 69 -4.04 -4.59 12.63
N ALA A 70 -3.49 -3.51 12.07
CA ALA A 70 -4.28 -2.47 11.40
C ALA A 70 -5.02 -3.02 10.17
N ILE A 71 -4.32 -3.78 9.31
CA ILE A 71 -4.92 -4.38 8.11
C ILE A 71 -5.98 -5.42 8.49
N LYS A 72 -5.79 -6.22 9.54
CA LYS A 72 -6.84 -7.13 10.06
C LYS A 72 -8.11 -6.36 10.44
N GLU A 73 -7.97 -5.21 11.08
CA GLU A 73 -9.13 -4.38 11.41
C GLU A 73 -9.78 -3.79 10.16
N MET A 74 -9.00 -3.32 9.18
CA MET A 74 -9.54 -2.85 7.89
C MET A 74 -10.27 -3.99 7.15
N HIS A 75 -9.73 -5.20 7.15
CA HIS A 75 -10.37 -6.38 6.57
C HIS A 75 -11.65 -6.76 7.32
N ARG A 76 -11.67 -6.67 8.65
CA ARG A 76 -12.89 -6.88 9.43
C ARG A 76 -14.01 -5.93 9.01
N GLN A 77 -13.68 -4.68 8.66
CA GLN A 77 -14.66 -3.66 8.25
C GLN A 77 -15.15 -3.86 6.82
N MET A 78 -14.26 -4.24 5.89
CA MET A 78 -14.54 -4.26 4.45
C MET A 78 -14.77 -5.66 3.87
N GLY A 79 -14.26 -6.70 4.53
CA GLY A 79 -14.15 -8.03 3.92
C GLY A 79 -13.10 -8.06 2.80
N TYR A 80 -13.23 -9.01 1.89
CA TYR A 80 -12.32 -9.19 0.75
C TYR A 80 -12.87 -8.64 -0.58
N GLU A 81 -14.18 -8.40 -0.67
CA GLU A 81 -14.81 -7.97 -1.91
C GLU A 81 -14.53 -6.51 -2.25
N LEU A 82 -14.18 -6.26 -3.52
CA LEU A 82 -14.13 -4.92 -4.09
C LEU A 82 -15.46 -4.60 -4.78
N VAL A 83 -16.11 -3.51 -4.38
CA VAL A 83 -17.38 -3.06 -4.96
C VAL A 83 -17.12 -1.93 -5.94
N PHE A 84 -17.54 -2.12 -7.19
CA PHE A 84 -17.41 -1.13 -8.25
C PHE A 84 -18.79 -0.56 -8.62
N ASP A 85 -18.81 0.67 -9.14
CA ASP A 85 -20.01 1.25 -9.75
C ASP A 85 -20.16 0.82 -11.22
N GLU A 86 -21.25 1.28 -11.86
CA GLU A 86 -21.55 0.98 -13.27
C GLU A 86 -20.50 1.50 -14.25
N ALA A 87 -19.69 2.50 -13.85
CA ALA A 87 -18.59 3.04 -14.63
C ALA A 87 -17.25 2.31 -14.38
N GLY A 88 -17.25 1.26 -13.52
CA GLY A 88 -16.04 0.52 -13.15
C GLY A 88 -15.16 1.24 -12.13
N LEU A 89 -15.66 2.25 -11.42
CA LEU A 89 -14.93 2.94 -10.36
C LEU A 89 -15.14 2.25 -9.02
N LEU A 90 -14.04 2.03 -8.27
CA LEU A 90 -14.08 1.42 -6.96
C LEU A 90 -14.88 2.31 -5.99
N LYS A 91 -15.87 1.73 -5.32
CA LYS A 91 -16.77 2.40 -4.36
C LYS A 91 -16.50 1.98 -2.94
N SER A 92 -16.12 0.73 -2.71
CA SER A 92 -15.86 0.21 -1.38
C SER A 92 -14.92 -0.98 -1.45
N GLY A 93 -14.12 -1.17 -0.39
CA GLY A 93 -13.28 -2.35 -0.22
C GLY A 93 -11.92 -2.09 0.37
N LEU A 94 -11.16 -3.17 0.48
CA LEU A 94 -9.76 -3.17 0.95
C LEU A 94 -8.85 -3.57 -0.20
N LEU A 95 -7.88 -2.73 -0.54
CA LEU A 95 -6.84 -3.01 -1.52
C LEU A 95 -5.46 -2.83 -0.87
N ILE A 96 -4.80 -3.94 -0.52
CA ILE A 96 -3.48 -3.93 0.12
C ILE A 96 -2.40 -3.68 -0.93
N ARG A 97 -1.58 -2.63 -0.74
CA ARG A 97 -0.52 -2.31 -1.68
C ARG A 97 0.81 -2.91 -1.22
N LEU A 98 1.47 -3.60 -2.14
CA LEU A 98 2.76 -4.26 -1.95
C LEU A 98 3.76 -3.66 -2.94
N LEU A 99 4.74 -2.91 -2.43
CA LEU A 99 5.81 -2.35 -3.24
C LEU A 99 6.98 -3.34 -3.28
N VAL A 100 7.32 -3.82 -4.47
CA VAL A 100 8.51 -4.64 -4.64
C VAL A 100 9.76 -3.79 -4.41
N LEU A 101 10.58 -4.19 -3.46
CA LEU A 101 11.82 -3.53 -3.12
C LEU A 101 13.03 -4.36 -3.62
N PRO A 102 14.17 -3.69 -3.98
CA PRO A 102 15.37 -4.42 -4.34
C PRO A 102 15.83 -5.34 -3.20
N ASN A 103 16.44 -6.48 -3.58
CA ASN A 103 16.97 -7.46 -2.63
C ASN A 103 15.93 -8.07 -1.68
N ASP A 104 14.67 -8.09 -2.10
CA ASP A 104 13.52 -8.60 -1.33
C ASP A 104 13.41 -8.02 0.10
N ILE A 105 13.80 -6.76 0.28
CA ILE A 105 13.76 -6.08 1.59
C ILE A 105 12.33 -6.00 2.14
N ALA A 106 11.31 -6.02 1.27
CA ALA A 106 9.91 -6.05 1.68
C ALA A 106 9.50 -7.38 2.30
N GLY A 107 10.20 -8.49 2.01
CA GLY A 107 9.78 -9.84 2.39
C GLY A 107 8.44 -10.18 1.74
N LEU A 108 8.40 -10.09 0.40
CA LEU A 108 7.14 -10.19 -0.36
C LEU A 108 6.44 -11.52 -0.14
N GLU A 109 7.18 -12.64 -0.15
CA GLU A 109 6.62 -13.96 0.06
C GLU A 109 5.91 -14.07 1.43
N ASP A 110 6.56 -13.62 2.49
CA ASP A 110 6.00 -13.66 3.85
C ASP A 110 4.76 -12.77 3.99
N ASN A 111 4.73 -11.62 3.31
CA ASN A 111 3.56 -10.74 3.29
C ASN A 111 2.39 -11.40 2.55
N LEU A 112 2.63 -12.01 1.38
CA LEU A 112 1.60 -12.69 0.60
C LEU A 112 1.04 -13.91 1.34
N ARG A 113 1.90 -14.75 1.93
CA ARG A 113 1.48 -15.88 2.76
C ARG A 113 0.64 -15.42 3.94
N TRP A 114 1.06 -14.35 4.61
CA TRP A 114 0.29 -13.78 5.71
C TRP A 114 -1.10 -13.28 5.27
N ILE A 115 -1.21 -12.61 4.10
CA ILE A 115 -2.50 -12.15 3.57
C ILE A 115 -3.40 -13.36 3.29
N ARG A 116 -2.88 -14.37 2.59
CA ARG A 116 -3.64 -15.59 2.26
C ARG A 116 -4.12 -16.32 3.52
N ASP A 117 -3.25 -16.51 4.51
CA ASP A 117 -3.49 -17.39 5.67
C ASP A 117 -4.29 -16.70 6.77
N GLU A 118 -4.13 -15.40 6.95
CA GLU A 118 -4.69 -14.65 8.08
C GLU A 118 -5.84 -13.73 7.70
N LEU A 119 -6.05 -13.48 6.41
CA LEU A 119 -7.19 -12.73 5.88
C LEU A 119 -8.03 -13.62 4.96
N ASP A 120 -7.74 -13.61 3.67
CA ASP A 120 -8.42 -14.43 2.66
C ASP A 120 -7.58 -14.41 1.36
N PRO A 121 -7.44 -15.52 0.61
CA PRO A 121 -6.75 -15.54 -0.69
C PRO A 121 -7.40 -14.61 -1.74
N LYS A 122 -8.68 -14.24 -1.57
CA LYS A 122 -9.39 -13.27 -2.39
C LYS A 122 -9.22 -11.83 -1.96
N THR A 123 -8.48 -11.57 -0.86
CA THR A 123 -8.17 -10.19 -0.48
C THR A 123 -7.36 -9.52 -1.58
N ALA A 124 -7.91 -8.47 -2.17
CA ALA A 124 -7.31 -7.80 -3.31
C ALA A 124 -5.98 -7.14 -2.93
N ILE A 125 -4.98 -7.35 -3.78
CA ILE A 125 -3.67 -6.73 -3.65
C ILE A 125 -3.34 -5.85 -4.85
N SER A 126 -2.48 -4.85 -4.64
CA SER A 126 -1.87 -4.07 -5.71
C SER A 126 -0.35 -4.26 -5.65
N LEU A 127 0.18 -5.07 -6.57
CA LEU A 127 1.63 -5.28 -6.69
C LEU A 127 2.23 -4.14 -7.50
N MET A 128 3.19 -3.42 -6.90
CA MET A 128 3.73 -2.19 -7.48
C MET A 128 5.22 -2.34 -7.82
N ALA A 129 5.60 -1.95 -9.04
CA ALA A 129 6.98 -1.93 -9.54
C ALA A 129 7.68 -0.57 -9.34
N GLN A 130 6.97 0.44 -8.89
CA GLN A 130 7.36 1.86 -8.96
C GLN A 130 8.45 2.30 -7.96
N TYR A 131 9.20 1.38 -7.37
CA TYR A 131 10.27 1.78 -6.45
C TYR A 131 11.35 2.60 -7.14
N TYR A 132 11.71 3.71 -6.53
CA TYR A 132 12.79 4.59 -6.96
C TYR A 132 13.58 5.09 -5.75
N ALA A 133 14.91 4.89 -5.76
CA ALA A 133 15.78 5.34 -4.68
C ALA A 133 15.83 6.88 -4.63
N THR A 134 15.53 7.46 -3.47
CA THR A 134 15.53 8.91 -3.24
C THR A 134 16.20 9.26 -1.92
N ASN A 135 16.62 10.51 -1.77
CA ASN A 135 17.20 11.02 -0.54
C ASN A 135 18.30 10.08 0.00
N LYS A 136 18.18 9.63 1.26
CA LYS A 136 19.15 8.75 1.91
C LYS A 136 19.30 7.41 1.19
N ALA A 137 18.25 6.86 0.60
CA ALA A 137 18.34 5.61 -0.15
C ALA A 137 19.25 5.75 -1.39
N ALA A 138 19.33 6.94 -1.99
CA ALA A 138 20.19 7.18 -3.15
C ALA A 138 21.64 7.55 -2.78
N THR A 139 21.90 8.13 -1.59
CA THR A 139 23.17 8.79 -1.29
C THR A 139 23.91 8.26 -0.07
N ASP A 140 23.22 7.59 0.85
CA ASP A 140 23.81 7.15 2.12
C ASP A 140 24.19 5.66 2.03
N PRO A 141 25.48 5.31 2.22
CA PRO A 141 25.96 3.93 2.14
C PRO A 141 25.24 2.94 3.07
N ARG A 142 24.63 3.42 4.15
CA ARG A 142 23.84 2.59 5.08
C ARG A 142 22.59 1.98 4.42
N TYR A 143 22.14 2.56 3.31
CA TYR A 143 20.96 2.13 2.55
C TYR A 143 21.32 1.57 1.18
N ILE A 144 22.56 1.11 0.99
CA ILE A 144 23.07 0.61 -0.29
C ILE A 144 22.15 -0.46 -0.92
N LEU A 145 21.50 -1.29 -0.12
CA LEU A 145 20.57 -2.30 -0.58
C LEU A 145 19.30 -1.72 -1.25
N LEU A 146 18.97 -0.46 -0.94
CA LEU A 146 17.86 0.29 -1.52
C LEU A 146 18.31 1.33 -2.56
N SER A 147 19.59 1.40 -2.93
CA SER A 147 20.15 2.47 -3.76
C SER A 147 19.86 2.33 -5.26
N ARG A 148 19.21 1.27 -5.69
CA ARG A 148 18.88 0.98 -7.09
C ARG A 148 17.40 0.69 -7.27
N ARG A 149 16.95 0.69 -8.51
CA ARG A 149 15.64 0.15 -8.88
C ARG A 149 15.61 -1.36 -8.73
N ILE A 150 14.42 -1.94 -8.71
CA ILE A 150 14.25 -3.38 -8.87
C ILE A 150 14.75 -3.81 -10.25
N SER A 151 15.30 -5.00 -10.34
CA SER A 151 15.63 -5.65 -11.60
C SER A 151 14.40 -6.34 -12.18
N GLU A 152 14.41 -6.58 -13.49
CA GLU A 152 13.38 -7.38 -14.15
C GLU A 152 13.22 -8.77 -13.53
N ARG A 153 14.33 -9.39 -13.12
CA ARG A 153 14.30 -10.68 -12.43
C ARG A 153 13.57 -10.62 -11.08
N GLU A 154 13.80 -9.55 -10.29
CA GLU A 154 13.09 -9.35 -9.01
C GLU A 154 11.60 -9.15 -9.26
N TRP A 155 11.24 -8.44 -10.33
CA TRP A 155 9.85 -8.27 -10.72
C TRP A 155 9.19 -9.59 -11.15
N LEU A 156 9.82 -10.34 -12.05
CA LEU A 156 9.31 -11.64 -12.51
C LEU A 156 9.15 -12.64 -11.35
N ASN A 157 10.12 -12.66 -10.42
CA ASN A 157 9.99 -13.47 -9.21
C ASN A 157 8.79 -13.04 -8.36
N ALA A 158 8.56 -11.72 -8.21
CA ALA A 158 7.42 -11.20 -7.46
C ALA A 158 6.08 -11.60 -8.10
N VAL A 159 6.00 -11.57 -9.42
CA VAL A 159 4.81 -12.02 -10.17
C VAL A 159 4.58 -13.52 -10.00
N SER A 160 5.64 -14.35 -10.13
CA SER A 160 5.53 -15.80 -9.95
C SER A 160 5.04 -16.17 -8.55
N LEU A 161 5.45 -15.43 -7.51
CA LEU A 161 5.00 -15.65 -6.13
C LEU A 161 3.48 -15.50 -5.96
N LEU A 162 2.82 -14.61 -6.71
CA LEU A 162 1.36 -14.47 -6.65
C LEU A 162 0.64 -15.75 -7.06
N GLU A 163 1.09 -16.37 -8.15
CA GLU A 163 0.54 -17.62 -8.67
C GLU A 163 0.86 -18.80 -7.73
N GLU A 164 2.11 -18.90 -7.28
CA GLU A 164 2.58 -19.98 -6.40
C GLU A 164 1.88 -19.97 -5.05
N ILE A 165 1.58 -18.79 -4.51
CA ILE A 165 0.90 -18.63 -3.22
C ILE A 165 -0.61 -18.75 -3.38
N GLY A 166 -1.15 -18.53 -4.60
CA GLY A 166 -2.57 -18.65 -4.91
C GLY A 166 -3.34 -17.40 -4.47
N MET A 167 -2.80 -16.21 -4.71
CA MET A 167 -3.58 -14.97 -4.61
C MET A 167 -4.50 -14.85 -5.83
N GLU A 168 -5.81 -14.66 -5.58
CA GLU A 168 -6.83 -14.76 -6.63
C GLU A 168 -7.19 -13.40 -7.23
N GLU A 169 -7.08 -12.31 -6.46
CA GLU A 169 -7.62 -11.01 -6.83
C GLU A 169 -6.57 -9.89 -6.69
N GLY A 170 -6.61 -8.92 -7.61
CA GLY A 170 -5.77 -7.73 -7.48
C GLY A 170 -5.39 -7.06 -8.78
N PHE A 171 -4.44 -6.14 -8.64
CA PHE A 171 -3.90 -5.34 -9.71
C PHE A 171 -2.39 -5.44 -9.71
N MET A 172 -1.80 -5.33 -10.89
CA MET A 172 -0.36 -5.39 -11.06
C MET A 172 0.08 -4.27 -12.01
N GLN A 173 1.15 -3.56 -11.62
CA GLN A 173 1.75 -2.57 -12.50
C GLN A 173 2.62 -3.24 -13.56
N GLU A 174 2.86 -2.53 -14.66
CA GLU A 174 3.90 -2.90 -15.62
C GLU A 174 5.29 -2.69 -15.00
N TYR A 175 6.28 -3.52 -15.37
CA TYR A 175 7.67 -3.37 -14.89
C TYR A 175 8.23 -1.97 -15.20
N GLU A 176 7.90 -1.43 -16.37
CA GLU A 176 8.29 -0.09 -16.84
C GLU A 176 7.79 1.03 -15.91
N SER A 177 6.79 0.75 -15.07
CA SER A 177 6.31 1.68 -14.02
C SER A 177 7.39 1.99 -12.97
N ALA A 178 8.49 1.24 -12.92
CA ALA A 178 9.70 1.55 -12.15
C ALA A 178 10.41 2.81 -12.69
N SER A 179 9.64 3.88 -12.95
CA SER A 179 10.11 5.14 -13.52
C SER A 179 9.85 6.32 -12.58
N HIS A 180 10.48 7.46 -12.86
CA HIS A 180 10.30 8.68 -12.08
C HIS A 180 8.91 9.33 -12.27
N TYR A 181 8.08 8.86 -13.20
CA TYR A 181 6.76 9.44 -13.53
C TYR A 181 5.76 9.44 -12.37
N TYR A 182 5.83 8.43 -11.51
CA TYR A 182 4.93 8.32 -10.35
C TYR A 182 5.40 9.16 -9.15
N ARG A 183 6.49 9.92 -9.32
CA ARG A 183 7.01 10.79 -8.27
C ARG A 183 6.56 12.22 -8.53
N PRO A 184 5.82 12.83 -7.60
CA PRO A 184 5.49 14.24 -7.71
C PRO A 184 6.75 15.09 -7.57
N ASP A 185 6.92 16.05 -8.44
CA ASP A 185 7.93 17.10 -8.32
C ASP A 185 7.33 18.25 -7.49
N PHE A 186 7.53 18.20 -6.18
CA PHE A 186 6.99 19.22 -5.28
C PHE A 186 7.65 20.60 -5.42
N GLU A 187 8.74 20.73 -6.19
CA GLU A 187 9.33 22.02 -6.54
C GLU A 187 8.52 22.69 -7.65
N ASP A 188 7.88 21.91 -8.53
CA ASP A 188 6.92 22.39 -9.50
C ASP A 188 5.54 22.57 -8.83
N LYS A 189 5.23 23.82 -8.43
CA LYS A 189 3.98 24.15 -7.74
C LYS A 189 2.74 24.11 -8.64
N GLU A 190 2.91 24.17 -9.96
CA GLU A 190 1.80 24.22 -10.92
C GLU A 190 1.46 22.82 -11.43
N LYS A 191 2.45 21.97 -11.69
CA LYS A 191 2.27 20.62 -12.21
C LYS A 191 3.18 19.61 -11.48
N PRO A 192 2.91 19.34 -10.19
CA PRO A 192 3.73 18.41 -9.42
C PRO A 192 3.71 16.98 -9.97
N PHE A 193 2.67 16.58 -10.69
CA PHE A 193 2.60 15.32 -11.42
C PHE A 193 2.73 15.62 -12.92
N LYS A 194 3.85 15.18 -13.51
CA LYS A 194 4.03 15.23 -14.96
C LYS A 194 3.09 14.20 -15.59
N ASP A 195 2.27 14.64 -16.52
CA ASP A 195 1.20 13.94 -17.24
C ASP A 195 1.26 12.41 -17.11
N ILE A 196 0.49 11.87 -16.18
CA ILE A 196 0.13 10.45 -16.11
C ILE A 196 -0.96 10.29 -17.20
N ARG A 197 -0.54 9.77 -18.36
CA ARG A 197 -1.48 9.36 -19.41
C ARG A 197 -1.91 7.93 -19.19
#